data_ed3091140673943b2bf501b1f884c5ba
#
_entry.id   ed3091140673943b2bf501b1f884c5ba
#
_cell.length_a   1.000
_cell.length_b   1.000
_cell.length_c   1.000
_cell.angle_alpha   90.00
_cell.angle_beta   90.00
_cell.angle_gamma   90.00
#
_symmetry.space_group_name_H-M   'P 1'
#
loop_
_entity.id
_entity.type
_entity.pdbx_description
1 polymer ?
#
loop_
_entity_poly.entity_id
_entity_poly.type
_entity_poly.pdbx_seq_one_letter_code
_entity_poly.pdbx_strand_id
1 'polypeptide(L)'
;RQLGCATSAIDETHGAHRYVRFEFASGQATAVLEALRATDRESATGGDMAVEEAVAFGCSSCAAHFLRGAFLCAGSVSDPRRTHHLEFRLPDDGRAVCLADLCAACGMEPGITHRDGQCGIFFKRVESICDMLTQLGCVQQVFDILNQQMYNEKRAEEARATNWEAANIGRTVR
;
A
#
# COMPACT_ATOMS: atom_id res chain seq x y z
N ARG A 1 -19.91 -5.38 -12.13
CA ARG A 1 -21.00 -6.24 -11.60
C ARG A 1 -20.66 -6.54 -10.16
N GLN A 2 -21.48 -6.09 -9.21
CA GLN A 2 -21.36 -6.52 -7.82
C GLN A 2 -21.71 -8.01 -7.77
N LEU A 3 -20.71 -8.84 -7.45
CA LEU A 3 -20.97 -10.22 -7.06
C LEU A 3 -21.63 -10.16 -5.68
N GLY A 4 -22.91 -10.45 -5.58
CA GLY A 4 -23.67 -10.47 -4.31
C GLY A 4 -23.24 -11.62 -3.39
N CYS A 5 -21.93 -11.71 -3.09
CA CYS A 5 -21.36 -12.74 -2.26
C CYS A 5 -21.33 -12.25 -0.80
N ALA A 6 -21.91 -13.03 0.11
CA ALA A 6 -21.72 -12.83 1.53
C ALA A 6 -20.31 -13.30 1.92
N THR A 7 -19.50 -12.37 2.43
CA THR A 7 -18.18 -12.66 2.96
C THR A 7 -18.17 -12.39 4.46
N SER A 8 -17.57 -13.28 5.23
CA SER A 8 -17.19 -13.03 6.62
C SER A 8 -15.68 -12.79 6.70
N ALA A 9 -15.29 -11.77 7.45
CA ALA A 9 -13.90 -11.52 7.77
C ALA A 9 -13.62 -12.02 9.19
N ILE A 10 -12.65 -12.91 9.34
CA ILE A 10 -12.24 -13.45 10.63
C ILE A 10 -10.85 -12.91 10.95
N ASP A 11 -10.74 -12.25 12.10
CA ASP A 11 -9.46 -11.82 12.65
C ASP A 11 -8.75 -13.01 13.32
N GLU A 12 -7.57 -13.37 12.82
CA GLU A 12 -6.74 -14.40 13.39
C GLU A 12 -5.39 -13.84 13.84
N THR A 13 -4.91 -14.28 14.99
CA THR A 13 -3.60 -13.90 15.51
C THR A 13 -2.72 -15.13 15.62
N HIS A 14 -1.60 -15.16 14.90
CA HIS A 14 -0.56 -16.18 15.02
C HIS A 14 0.74 -15.52 15.50
N GLY A 15 1.06 -15.71 16.78
CA GLY A 15 2.20 -15.08 17.41
C GLY A 15 2.06 -13.56 17.47
N ALA A 16 3.02 -12.84 16.92
CA ALA A 16 3.03 -11.37 16.85
C ALA A 16 2.31 -10.80 15.60
N HIS A 17 1.78 -11.66 14.73
CA HIS A 17 1.16 -11.25 13.48
C HIS A 17 -0.36 -11.41 13.55
N ARG A 18 -1.06 -10.40 13.07
CA ARG A 18 -2.51 -10.39 12.93
C ARG A 18 -2.86 -10.62 11.46
N TYR A 19 -3.74 -11.58 11.20
CA TYR A 19 -4.23 -11.93 9.87
C TYR A 19 -5.73 -11.71 9.79
N VAL A 20 -6.21 -11.33 8.63
CA VAL A 20 -7.64 -11.30 8.33
C VAL A 20 -7.91 -12.38 7.29
N ARG A 21 -8.72 -13.37 7.65
CA ARG A 21 -9.18 -14.40 6.74
C ARG A 21 -10.56 -14.03 6.22
N PHE A 22 -10.71 -14.09 4.91
CA PHE A 22 -12.02 -13.93 4.27
C PHE A 22 -12.59 -15.31 3.93
N GLU A 23 -13.75 -15.60 4.46
CA GLU A 23 -14.47 -16.86 4.16
C GLU A 23 -15.69 -16.55 3.30
N PHE A 24 -15.88 -17.34 2.26
CA PHE A 24 -17.04 -17.28 1.38
C PHE A 24 -17.97 -18.45 1.71
N ALA A 25 -19.28 -18.21 1.67
CA ALA A 25 -20.26 -19.27 1.85
C ALA A 25 -20.06 -20.38 0.79
N SER A 26 -20.31 -21.62 1.18
CA SER A 26 -20.19 -22.80 0.31
C SER A 26 -20.96 -22.58 -1.02
N GLY A 27 -20.28 -22.80 -2.13
CA GLY A 27 -20.80 -22.55 -3.49
C GLY A 27 -20.54 -21.15 -4.07
N GLN A 28 -20.27 -20.15 -3.24
CA GLN A 28 -19.96 -18.79 -3.73
C GLN A 28 -18.50 -18.64 -4.17
N ALA A 29 -17.58 -19.40 -3.56
CA ALA A 29 -16.18 -19.42 -3.96
C ALA A 29 -16.00 -19.83 -5.42
N THR A 30 -16.79 -20.81 -5.91
CA THR A 30 -16.77 -21.22 -7.31
C THR A 30 -17.24 -20.10 -8.24
N ALA A 31 -18.31 -19.40 -7.88
CA ALA A 31 -18.82 -18.27 -8.67
C ALA A 31 -17.81 -17.11 -8.73
N VAL A 32 -17.10 -16.84 -7.63
CA VAL A 32 -16.02 -15.82 -7.59
C VAL A 32 -14.86 -16.25 -8.47
N LEU A 33 -14.43 -17.51 -8.39
CA LEU A 33 -13.35 -18.05 -9.22
C LEU A 33 -13.73 -18.07 -10.71
N GLU A 34 -14.96 -18.43 -11.05
CA GLU A 34 -15.45 -18.38 -12.41
C GLU A 34 -15.52 -16.95 -12.95
N ALA A 35 -15.98 -16.00 -12.15
CA ALA A 35 -16.01 -14.58 -12.52
C ALA A 35 -14.59 -14.03 -12.74
N LEU A 36 -13.60 -14.39 -11.90
CA LEU A 36 -12.20 -14.03 -12.07
C LEU A 36 -11.60 -14.67 -13.33
N ARG A 37 -11.88 -15.96 -13.57
CA ARG A 37 -11.44 -16.68 -14.78
C ARG A 37 -12.11 -16.16 -16.07
N ALA A 38 -13.35 -15.69 -16.00
CA ALA A 38 -14.02 -15.09 -17.15
C ALA A 38 -13.38 -13.75 -17.54
N THR A 39 -12.91 -12.98 -16.55
CA THR A 39 -12.15 -11.75 -16.80
C THR A 39 -10.81 -12.06 -17.47
N ASP A 40 -10.13 -13.13 -17.05
CA ASP A 40 -8.90 -13.60 -17.70
C ASP A 40 -9.13 -14.12 -19.13
N ARG A 41 -10.31 -14.72 -19.42
CA ARG A 41 -10.62 -15.26 -20.75
C ARG A 41 -10.97 -14.22 -21.80
N GLU A 42 -11.54 -13.10 -21.41
CA GLU A 42 -11.77 -11.97 -22.34
C GLU A 42 -10.44 -11.28 -22.73
N SER A 43 -9.39 -11.44 -21.93
CA SER A 43 -8.02 -11.01 -22.23
C SER A 43 -7.18 -12.07 -22.95
N ALA A 44 -7.58 -13.35 -22.92
CA ALA A 44 -6.79 -14.48 -23.42
C ALA A 44 -7.17 -14.88 -24.84
N THR A 45 -7.03 -14.01 -25.81
CA THR A 45 -6.89 -14.40 -27.22
C THR A 45 -5.41 -14.36 -27.61
N GLY A 46 -4.73 -15.47 -27.33
CA GLY A 46 -3.53 -15.88 -28.04
C GLY A 46 -2.19 -15.34 -27.54
N GLY A 47 -1.38 -16.24 -27.03
CA GLY A 47 0.08 -16.05 -26.90
C GLY A 47 0.50 -15.44 -25.59
N ASP A 48 1.60 -15.96 -25.10
CA ASP A 48 2.39 -15.51 -23.97
C ASP A 48 2.05 -14.08 -23.51
N MET A 49 1.15 -13.98 -22.51
CA MET A 49 0.63 -12.69 -22.06
C MET A 49 1.79 -11.90 -21.47
N ALA A 50 2.39 -11.05 -22.27
CA ALA A 50 3.16 -9.94 -21.75
C ALA A 50 2.24 -9.17 -20.80
N VAL A 51 2.66 -9.03 -19.55
CA VAL A 51 1.98 -8.30 -18.48
C VAL A 51 1.66 -6.84 -18.85
N GLU A 52 2.12 -6.41 -20.03
CA GLU A 52 2.03 -5.06 -20.57
C GLU A 52 0.61 -4.63 -21.02
N GLU A 53 -0.31 -5.54 -21.28
CA GLU A 53 -1.67 -5.16 -21.72
C GLU A 53 -2.72 -5.14 -20.59
N ALA A 54 -2.36 -5.45 -19.38
CA ALA A 54 -3.31 -5.92 -18.37
C ALA A 54 -4.00 -4.85 -17.52
N VAL A 55 -3.72 -3.56 -17.66
CA VAL A 55 -4.33 -2.58 -16.74
C VAL A 55 -4.96 -1.39 -17.44
N ALA A 56 -5.73 -1.65 -18.50
CA ALA A 56 -6.69 -0.66 -18.99
C ALA A 56 -7.93 -0.69 -18.09
N PHE A 57 -7.89 0.01 -16.96
CA PHE A 57 -9.09 0.17 -16.13
C PHE A 57 -10.12 1.02 -16.85
N GLY A 58 -11.29 0.44 -17.11
CA GLY A 58 -12.41 1.13 -17.75
C GLY A 58 -13.05 2.25 -16.91
N CYS A 59 -12.61 2.43 -15.67
CA CYS A 59 -13.11 3.49 -14.78
C CYS A 59 -12.06 3.90 -13.74
N SER A 60 -12.10 5.15 -13.26
CA SER A 60 -11.18 5.68 -12.25
C SER A 60 -11.24 4.96 -10.90
N SER A 61 -12.37 4.33 -10.55
CA SER A 61 -12.47 3.57 -9.32
C SER A 61 -11.88 2.16 -9.42
N CYS A 62 -11.70 1.60 -10.63
CA CYS A 62 -11.16 0.25 -10.82
C CYS A 62 -9.72 0.14 -10.32
N ALA A 63 -8.90 1.15 -10.55
CA ALA A 63 -7.52 1.22 -10.06
C ALA A 63 -7.46 1.14 -8.53
N ALA A 64 -8.29 1.93 -7.83
CA ALA A 64 -8.36 1.92 -6.38
C ALA A 64 -8.79 0.56 -5.81
N HIS A 65 -9.76 -0.11 -6.45
CA HIS A 65 -10.19 -1.44 -6.03
C HIS A 65 -9.11 -2.50 -6.27
N PHE A 66 -8.40 -2.41 -7.38
CA PHE A 66 -7.27 -3.30 -7.65
C PHE A 66 -6.15 -3.10 -6.62
N LEU A 67 -5.76 -1.85 -6.34
CA LEU A 67 -4.74 -1.53 -5.34
C LEU A 67 -5.12 -2.04 -3.94
N ARG A 68 -6.40 -1.95 -3.56
CA ARG A 68 -6.91 -2.54 -2.30
C ARG A 68 -6.72 -4.04 -2.26
N GLY A 69 -7.08 -4.75 -3.33
CA GLY A 69 -6.87 -6.19 -3.44
C GLY A 69 -5.40 -6.57 -3.38
N ALA A 70 -4.55 -5.87 -4.13
CA ALA A 70 -3.11 -6.07 -4.12
C ALA A 70 -2.50 -5.82 -2.73
N PHE A 71 -2.95 -4.76 -2.03
CA PHE A 71 -2.48 -4.46 -0.68
C PHE A 71 -2.87 -5.55 0.33
N LEU A 72 -4.08 -6.06 0.27
CA LEU A 72 -4.52 -7.15 1.14
C LEU A 72 -3.73 -8.44 0.93
N CYS A 73 -3.25 -8.69 -0.28
CA CYS A 73 -2.49 -9.90 -0.62
C CYS A 73 -0.99 -9.75 -0.35
N ALA A 74 -0.42 -8.59 -0.63
CA ALA A 74 1.03 -8.41 -0.74
C ALA A 74 1.55 -7.14 -0.04
N GLY A 75 0.66 -6.29 0.47
CA GLY A 75 0.99 -5.01 1.06
C GLY A 75 1.38 -5.11 2.53
N SER A 76 2.26 -4.23 2.94
CA SER A 76 2.55 -3.97 4.35
C SER A 76 2.85 -2.50 4.58
N VAL A 77 2.54 -2.00 5.77
CA VAL A 77 2.83 -0.63 6.20
C VAL A 77 3.43 -0.65 7.60
N SER A 78 4.48 0.13 7.80
CA SER A 78 5.14 0.23 9.11
C SER A 78 4.38 1.17 10.06
N ASP A 79 4.61 0.99 11.36
CA ASP A 79 4.12 1.90 12.39
C ASP A 79 4.71 3.31 12.16
N PRO A 80 3.89 4.35 11.93
CA PRO A 80 4.34 5.70 11.65
C PRO A 80 5.12 6.35 12.81
N ARG A 81 5.04 5.80 14.02
CA ARG A 81 5.83 6.26 15.18
C ARG A 81 7.30 5.85 15.08
N ARG A 82 7.61 4.82 14.27
CA ARG A 82 8.96 4.27 14.11
C ARG A 82 9.60 4.68 12.80
N THR A 83 8.89 4.44 11.70
CA THR A 83 9.38 4.71 10.36
C THR A 83 8.23 4.88 9.38
N HIS A 84 8.46 5.56 8.29
CA HIS A 84 7.52 5.70 7.19
C HIS A 84 7.93 4.77 6.06
N HIS A 85 7.24 3.66 5.93
CA HIS A 85 7.50 2.66 4.89
C HIS A 85 6.23 1.89 4.57
N LEU A 86 5.87 1.87 3.30
CA LEU A 86 4.80 1.05 2.76
C LEU A 86 5.40 0.26 1.60
N GLU A 87 5.17 -1.04 1.57
CA GLU A 87 5.70 -1.91 0.53
C GLU A 87 4.68 -2.94 0.06
N PHE A 88 4.85 -3.37 -1.18
CA PHE A 88 4.21 -4.56 -1.75
C PHE A 88 5.29 -5.56 -2.10
N ARG A 89 5.16 -6.79 -1.62
CA ARG A 89 6.07 -7.91 -1.93
C ARG A 89 5.45 -8.79 -2.98
N LEU A 90 6.12 -8.92 -4.11
CA LEU A 90 5.60 -9.58 -5.28
C LEU A 90 6.50 -10.76 -5.67
N PRO A 91 5.95 -11.82 -6.26
CA PRO A 91 6.71 -13.02 -6.55
C PRO A 91 7.67 -12.86 -7.73
N ASP A 92 7.45 -11.88 -8.61
CA ASP A 92 8.23 -11.67 -9.81
C ASP A 92 8.30 -10.19 -10.24
N ASP A 93 9.28 -9.90 -11.09
CA ASP A 93 9.57 -8.55 -11.58
C ASP A 93 8.44 -8.01 -12.48
N GLY A 94 7.82 -8.85 -13.30
CA GLY A 94 6.76 -8.44 -14.20
C GLY A 94 5.57 -7.85 -13.44
N ARG A 95 5.16 -8.50 -12.35
CA ARG A 95 4.09 -7.98 -11.48
C ARG A 95 4.49 -6.71 -10.76
N ALA A 96 5.78 -6.57 -10.38
CA ALA A 96 6.26 -5.37 -9.73
C ALA A 96 6.25 -4.18 -10.69
N VAL A 97 6.69 -4.36 -11.93
CA VAL A 97 6.64 -3.32 -12.98
C VAL A 97 5.18 -2.94 -13.24
N CYS A 98 4.30 -3.92 -13.48
CA CYS A 98 2.88 -3.66 -13.72
C CYS A 98 2.21 -2.87 -12.58
N LEU A 99 2.50 -3.23 -11.32
CA LEU A 99 1.96 -2.50 -10.17
C LEU A 99 2.57 -1.11 -10.04
N ALA A 100 3.86 -0.94 -10.38
CA ALA A 100 4.53 0.35 -10.39
C ALA A 100 3.93 1.28 -11.46
N ASP A 101 3.66 0.77 -12.67
CA ASP A 101 3.03 1.52 -13.75
C ASP A 101 1.62 1.95 -13.39
N LEU A 102 0.86 1.07 -12.71
CA LEU A 102 -0.45 1.43 -12.19
C LEU A 102 -0.36 2.56 -11.16
N CYS A 103 0.60 2.48 -10.22
CA CYS A 103 0.83 3.55 -9.26
C CYS A 103 1.21 4.86 -9.95
N ALA A 104 2.07 4.80 -10.98
CA ALA A 104 2.45 5.97 -11.78
C ALA A 104 1.25 6.58 -12.51
N ALA A 105 0.36 5.76 -13.07
CA ALA A 105 -0.89 6.21 -13.69
C ALA A 105 -1.83 6.89 -12.69
N CYS A 106 -1.72 6.56 -11.40
CA CYS A 106 -2.43 7.22 -10.29
C CYS A 106 -1.67 8.43 -9.72
N GLY A 107 -0.56 8.84 -10.33
CA GLY A 107 0.25 9.99 -9.89
C GLY A 107 1.20 9.68 -8.73
N MET A 108 1.49 8.42 -8.46
CA MET A 108 2.39 7.97 -7.39
C MET A 108 3.65 7.34 -7.98
N GLU A 109 4.83 7.67 -7.43
CA GLU A 109 6.12 7.15 -7.88
C GLU A 109 6.70 6.19 -6.84
N PRO A 110 6.51 4.87 -6.98
CA PRO A 110 7.13 3.88 -6.11
C PRO A 110 8.61 3.67 -6.45
N GLY A 111 9.41 3.33 -5.45
CA GLY A 111 10.71 2.69 -5.67
C GLY A 111 10.54 1.20 -5.92
N ILE A 112 11.41 0.61 -6.73
CA ILE A 112 11.46 -0.84 -6.96
C ILE A 112 12.62 -1.42 -6.12
N THR A 113 12.41 -2.59 -5.53
CA THR A 113 13.43 -3.30 -4.75
C THR A 113 13.46 -4.77 -5.10
N HIS A 114 14.67 -5.33 -5.11
CA HIS A 114 14.92 -6.75 -5.28
C HIS A 114 15.62 -7.24 -4.02
N ARG A 115 15.03 -8.13 -3.28
CA ARG A 115 15.60 -8.70 -2.06
C ARG A 115 15.22 -10.17 -1.92
N ASP A 116 16.22 -11.01 -1.65
CA ASP A 116 16.03 -12.44 -1.35
C ASP A 116 15.22 -13.21 -2.42
N GLY A 117 15.43 -12.86 -3.70
CA GLY A 117 14.71 -13.48 -4.83
C GLY A 117 13.25 -13.04 -4.98
N GLN A 118 12.81 -12.06 -4.18
CA GLN A 118 11.51 -11.42 -4.30
C GLN A 118 11.69 -10.00 -4.85
N CYS A 119 10.75 -9.58 -5.68
CA CYS A 119 10.64 -8.22 -6.14
C CYS A 119 9.57 -7.48 -5.36
N GLY A 120 9.69 -6.18 -5.25
CA GLY A 120 8.68 -5.37 -4.58
C GLY A 120 8.72 -3.91 -4.99
N ILE A 121 7.62 -3.22 -4.72
CA ILE A 121 7.57 -1.78 -4.82
C ILE A 121 7.39 -1.19 -3.42
N PHE A 122 7.96 -0.01 -3.20
CA PHE A 122 7.89 0.64 -1.91
C PHE A 122 7.73 2.15 -1.99
N PHE A 123 7.19 2.72 -0.91
CA PHE A 123 7.07 4.16 -0.69
C PHE A 123 7.73 4.52 0.65
N LYS A 124 8.53 5.59 0.68
CA LYS A 124 9.19 6.11 1.89
C LYS A 124 8.78 7.54 2.22
N ARG A 125 8.32 8.30 1.23
CA ARG A 125 7.86 9.67 1.44
C ARG A 125 6.48 9.63 2.09
N VAL A 126 6.28 10.45 3.11
CA VAL A 126 5.02 10.50 3.85
C VAL A 126 3.87 10.85 2.92
N GLU A 127 4.07 11.79 2.01
CA GLU A 127 3.07 12.22 1.03
C GLU A 127 2.61 11.03 0.17
N SER A 128 3.56 10.30 -0.41
CA SER A 128 3.24 9.14 -1.27
C SER A 128 2.55 8.00 -0.51
N ILE A 129 2.90 7.81 0.78
CA ILE A 129 2.22 6.85 1.66
C ILE A 129 0.79 7.31 1.93
N CYS A 130 0.58 8.60 2.22
CA CYS A 130 -0.75 9.18 2.43
C CYS A 130 -1.62 9.08 1.16
N ASP A 131 -1.04 9.33 -0.02
CA ASP A 131 -1.73 9.18 -1.30
C ASP A 131 -2.16 7.73 -1.52
N MET A 132 -1.26 6.77 -1.32
CA MET A 132 -1.57 5.34 -1.40
C MET A 132 -2.67 4.96 -0.41
N LEU A 133 -2.55 5.32 0.86
CA LEU A 133 -3.56 5.02 1.88
C LEU A 133 -4.91 5.65 1.56
N THR A 134 -4.92 6.83 0.95
CA THR A 134 -6.15 7.48 0.47
C THR A 134 -6.79 6.66 -0.66
N GLN A 135 -6.02 6.18 -1.63
CA GLN A 135 -6.51 5.28 -2.69
C GLN A 135 -7.06 3.96 -2.11
N LEU A 136 -6.42 3.46 -1.06
CA LEU A 136 -6.88 2.27 -0.34
C LEU A 136 -8.15 2.53 0.48
N GLY A 137 -8.53 3.80 0.72
CA GLY A 137 -9.66 4.20 1.55
C GLY A 137 -9.36 4.22 3.04
N CYS A 138 -8.07 4.21 3.42
CA CYS A 138 -7.59 4.22 4.81
C CYS A 138 -7.43 5.65 5.34
N VAL A 139 -8.47 6.47 5.26
CA VAL A 139 -8.42 7.91 5.57
C VAL A 139 -8.04 8.18 7.03
N GLN A 140 -8.52 7.36 7.97
CA GLN A 140 -8.19 7.52 9.38
C GLN A 140 -6.66 7.37 9.62
N GLN A 141 -6.04 6.39 8.99
CA GLN A 141 -4.60 6.15 9.07
C GLN A 141 -3.79 7.29 8.47
N VAL A 142 -4.30 7.96 7.43
CA VAL A 142 -3.68 9.18 6.89
C VAL A 142 -3.66 10.28 7.95
N PHE A 143 -4.77 10.53 8.64
CA PHE A 143 -4.80 11.52 9.73
C PHE A 143 -3.84 11.16 10.86
N ASP A 144 -3.75 9.89 11.23
CA ASP A 144 -2.83 9.45 12.28
C ASP A 144 -1.36 9.70 11.90
N ILE A 145 -0.99 9.44 10.64
CA ILE A 145 0.35 9.71 10.11
C ILE A 145 0.65 11.22 10.13
N LEU A 146 -0.26 12.04 9.61
CA LEU A 146 -0.08 13.49 9.54
C LEU A 146 0.02 14.12 10.95
N ASN A 147 -0.81 13.69 11.88
CA ASN A 147 -0.74 14.14 13.27
C ASN A 147 0.59 13.76 13.92
N GLN A 148 1.09 12.54 13.67
CA GLN A 148 2.39 12.12 14.19
C GLN A 148 3.54 12.92 13.59
N GLN A 149 3.47 13.23 12.28
CA GLN A 149 4.46 14.07 11.62
C GLN A 149 4.48 15.48 12.23
N MET A 150 3.34 16.13 12.35
CA MET A 150 3.23 17.45 12.99
C MET A 150 3.80 17.47 14.40
N TYR A 151 3.50 16.43 15.18
CA TYR A 151 4.05 16.30 16.55
C TYR A 151 5.58 16.18 16.54
N ASN A 152 6.14 15.36 15.65
CA ASN A 152 7.58 15.18 15.52
C ASN A 152 8.29 16.46 15.06
N GLU A 153 7.70 17.19 14.09
CA GLU A 153 8.22 18.47 13.60
C GLU A 153 8.27 19.51 14.71
N LYS A 154 7.18 19.63 15.47
CA LYS A 154 7.11 20.56 16.59
C LYS A 154 8.16 20.24 17.68
N ARG A 155 8.31 18.98 18.04
CA ARG A 155 9.38 18.56 18.99
C ARG A 155 10.78 18.86 18.47
N ALA A 156 11.02 18.65 17.17
CA ALA A 156 12.31 18.97 16.56
C ALA A 156 12.58 20.47 16.54
N GLU A 157 11.56 21.29 16.32
CA GLU A 157 11.66 22.76 16.41
C GLU A 157 11.97 23.23 17.82
N GLU A 158 11.26 22.75 18.81
CA GLU A 158 11.51 23.05 20.24
C GLU A 158 12.94 22.65 20.65
N ALA A 159 13.40 21.48 20.24
CA ALA A 159 14.76 21.02 20.52
C ALA A 159 15.83 21.93 19.85
N ARG A 160 15.59 22.37 18.61
CA ARG A 160 16.48 23.32 17.93
C ARG A 160 16.53 24.66 18.63
N ALA A 161 15.37 25.21 19.06
CA ALA A 161 15.29 26.45 19.81
C ALA A 161 16.07 26.37 21.13
N THR A 162 15.85 25.31 21.93
CA THR A 162 16.55 25.09 23.19
C THR A 162 18.07 24.96 23.00
N ASN A 163 18.51 24.21 21.99
CA ASN A 163 19.94 24.06 21.68
C ASN A 163 20.58 25.39 21.25
N TRP A 164 19.84 26.19 20.47
CA TRP A 164 20.31 27.54 20.06
C TRP A 164 20.44 28.48 21.25
N GLU A 165 19.46 28.52 22.17
CA GLU A 165 19.52 29.30 23.39
C GLU A 165 20.68 28.89 24.30
N ALA A 166 20.88 27.58 24.52
CA ALA A 166 21.97 27.06 25.32
C ALA A 166 23.35 27.42 24.71
N ALA A 167 23.50 27.35 23.39
CA ALA A 167 24.72 27.75 22.70
C ALA A 167 25.01 29.26 22.82
N ASN A 168 23.99 30.11 22.81
CA ASN A 168 24.16 31.54 22.95
C ASN A 168 24.50 31.96 24.39
N ILE A 169 23.88 31.36 25.39
CA ILE A 169 24.25 31.57 26.80
C ILE A 169 25.72 31.23 27.02
N GLY A 170 26.20 30.10 26.49
CA GLY A 170 27.61 29.67 26.59
C GLY A 170 28.60 30.62 25.90
N ARG A 171 28.16 31.48 24.97
CA ARG A 171 28.99 32.53 24.33
C ARG A 171 28.98 33.85 25.12
N THR A 172 27.88 34.14 25.79
CA THR A 172 27.71 35.41 26.53
C THR A 172 28.41 35.39 27.87
N VAL A 173 28.65 34.21 28.45
CA VAL A 173 29.30 34.03 29.79
C VAL A 173 30.84 33.89 29.68
N ARG A 174 31.43 34.00 28.50
CA ARG A 174 32.89 34.11 28.30
C ARG A 174 33.30 35.53 28.03
#